data_7baa94d0706c74599cb4a5945a27a0b7
#
_entry.id   7baa94d0706c74599cb4a5945a27a0b7
#
_cell.length_a   1.000
_cell.length_b   1.000
_cell.length_c   1.000
_cell.angle_alpha   90.00
_cell.angle_beta   90.00
_cell.angle_gamma   90.00
#
_symmetry.space_group_name_H-M   'P 1'
#
loop_
_entity.id
_entity.type
_entity.pdbx_description
1 polymer ?
#
loop_
_entity_poly.entity_id
_entity_poly.type
_entity_poly.pdbx_seq_one_letter_code
_entity_poly.pdbx_strand_id
1 'polypeptide(L)'
;MTKERLKALRFSNEIIADVTQLVFLHLRFHGYGSGEWTDSAVRRYVRDADHLLEHLHVLTRADCTTRNQRKAAALAASYDSLEKRIAELMAQEELNKIRPDLDGGAIMKILGISPSPLVGRAYQYLLDLRLDQGPLGDERATAELLKWWEANKNA
;
A
#
# COMPACT_ATOMS: atom_id res chain seq x y z
N MET A 1 10.38 8.45 -18.79
CA MET A 1 9.45 8.84 -19.89
C MET A 1 8.29 9.69 -19.39
N THR A 2 7.33 9.22 -18.58
CA THR A 2 6.15 10.01 -18.12
C THR A 2 6.55 11.33 -17.47
N LYS A 3 7.39 11.30 -16.44
CA LYS A 3 7.86 12.48 -15.71
C LYS A 3 8.52 13.53 -16.59
N GLU A 4 9.38 13.11 -17.51
CA GLU A 4 10.08 14.02 -18.45
C GLU A 4 9.10 14.67 -19.43
N ARG A 5 8.13 13.89 -19.95
CA ARG A 5 7.12 14.39 -20.86
C ARG A 5 6.22 15.44 -20.21
N LEU A 6 5.76 15.17 -19.00
CA LEU A 6 4.92 16.10 -18.24
C LEU A 6 5.68 17.39 -17.86
N LYS A 7 6.98 17.27 -17.51
CA LYS A 7 7.84 18.46 -17.32
C LYS A 7 7.96 19.30 -18.58
N ALA A 8 8.20 18.66 -19.73
CA ALA A 8 8.27 19.36 -21.02
C ALA A 8 6.96 20.08 -21.38
N LEU A 9 5.81 19.52 -20.94
CA LEU A 9 4.49 20.12 -21.09
C LEU A 9 4.15 21.15 -20.01
N ARG A 10 5.08 21.45 -19.08
CA ARG A 10 4.97 22.44 -18.01
C ARG A 10 3.81 22.19 -17.02
N PHE A 11 3.47 20.92 -16.76
CA PHE A 11 2.56 20.59 -15.68
C PHE A 11 3.17 20.92 -14.31
N SER A 12 2.32 21.13 -13.29
CA SER A 12 2.77 21.34 -11.91
C SER A 12 3.51 20.11 -11.36
N ASN A 13 4.38 20.31 -10.37
CA ASN A 13 5.11 19.19 -9.74
C ASN A 13 4.16 18.17 -9.10
N GLU A 14 3.05 18.61 -8.55
CA GLU A 14 1.99 17.76 -7.98
C GLU A 14 1.39 16.85 -9.05
N ILE A 15 0.89 17.41 -10.16
CA ILE A 15 0.35 16.62 -11.29
C ILE A 15 1.41 15.65 -11.85
N ILE A 16 2.68 16.08 -11.93
CA ILE A 16 3.76 15.22 -12.39
C ILE A 16 3.95 14.04 -11.46
N ALA A 17 3.90 14.25 -10.13
CA ALA A 17 4.01 13.21 -9.14
C ALA A 17 2.84 12.22 -9.25
N ASP A 18 1.61 12.73 -9.23
CA ASP A 18 0.38 11.93 -9.26
C ASP A 18 0.26 11.08 -10.51
N VAL A 19 0.43 11.68 -11.70
CA VAL A 19 0.36 10.93 -12.96
C VAL A 19 1.49 9.92 -13.08
N THR A 20 2.68 10.24 -12.57
CA THR A 20 3.80 9.28 -12.56
C THR A 20 3.48 8.09 -11.67
N GLN A 21 2.88 8.32 -10.50
CA GLN A 21 2.45 7.27 -9.57
C GLN A 21 1.32 6.42 -10.18
N LEU A 22 0.31 7.04 -10.77
CA LEU A 22 -0.77 6.33 -11.46
C LEU A 22 -0.24 5.43 -12.58
N VAL A 23 0.66 5.94 -13.43
CA VAL A 23 1.30 5.15 -14.50
C VAL A 23 2.15 4.01 -13.94
N PHE A 24 2.77 4.18 -12.79
CA PHE A 24 3.52 3.11 -12.13
C PHE A 24 2.59 2.01 -11.57
N LEU A 25 1.47 2.41 -10.98
CA LEU A 25 0.57 1.49 -10.28
C LEU A 25 -0.46 0.78 -11.18
N HIS A 26 -0.86 1.36 -12.33
CA HIS A 26 -1.98 0.83 -13.12
C HIS A 26 -1.77 -0.62 -13.60
N LEU A 27 -0.54 -1.03 -13.88
CA LEU A 27 -0.20 -2.40 -14.26
C LEU A 27 -0.18 -3.38 -13.09
N ARG A 28 -0.18 -2.87 -11.87
CA ARG A 28 -0.05 -3.70 -10.67
C ARG A 28 -1.25 -4.61 -10.46
N PHE A 29 -2.43 -4.16 -10.87
CA PHE A 29 -3.63 -4.98 -10.88
C PHE A 29 -3.43 -6.29 -11.68
N HIS A 30 -2.81 -6.22 -12.84
CA HIS A 30 -2.54 -7.38 -13.69
C HIS A 30 -1.48 -8.32 -13.12
N GLY A 31 -0.60 -7.83 -12.26
CA GLY A 31 0.46 -8.61 -11.62
C GLY A 31 -0.01 -9.55 -10.50
N TYR A 32 -1.23 -9.34 -9.98
CA TYR A 32 -1.81 -10.21 -8.95
C TYR A 32 -2.49 -11.48 -9.52
N GLY A 33 -2.43 -11.67 -10.84
CA GLY A 33 -2.86 -12.90 -11.50
C GLY A 33 -4.37 -13.13 -11.52
N SER A 34 -4.76 -14.38 -11.81
CA SER A 34 -6.16 -14.81 -11.88
C SER A 34 -6.72 -15.30 -10.53
N GLY A 35 -6.00 -15.07 -9.43
CA GLY A 35 -6.39 -15.49 -8.08
C GLY A 35 -7.21 -14.44 -7.34
N GLU A 36 -7.80 -14.85 -6.23
CA GLU A 36 -8.45 -13.92 -5.30
C GLU A 36 -7.42 -12.99 -4.64
N TRP A 37 -7.81 -11.73 -4.47
CA TRP A 37 -6.99 -10.75 -3.76
C TRP A 37 -6.88 -11.11 -2.28
N THR A 38 -5.67 -11.37 -1.81
CA THR A 38 -5.41 -11.54 -0.37
C THR A 38 -5.52 -10.20 0.34
N ASP A 39 -5.85 -10.22 1.61
CA ASP A 39 -5.95 -9.00 2.44
C ASP A 39 -4.65 -8.20 2.45
N SER A 40 -3.51 -8.89 2.52
CA SER A 40 -2.19 -8.26 2.44
C SER A 40 -2.00 -7.54 1.10
N ALA A 41 -2.38 -8.15 -0.02
CA ALA A 41 -2.29 -7.53 -1.34
C ALA A 41 -3.18 -6.29 -1.44
N VAL A 42 -4.41 -6.36 -0.91
CA VAL A 42 -5.35 -5.23 -0.86
C VAL A 42 -4.82 -4.10 -0.01
N ARG A 43 -4.31 -4.38 1.19
CA ARG A 43 -3.72 -3.35 2.07
C ARG A 43 -2.56 -2.63 1.39
N ARG A 44 -1.66 -3.38 0.74
CA ARG A 44 -0.53 -2.80 -0.01
C ARG A 44 -1.00 -1.97 -1.20
N TYR A 45 -2.02 -2.44 -1.92
CA TYR A 45 -2.58 -1.71 -3.06
C TYR A 45 -3.18 -0.37 -2.64
N VAL A 46 -4.02 -0.36 -1.59
CA VAL A 46 -4.64 0.85 -1.04
C VAL A 46 -3.59 1.83 -0.52
N ARG A 47 -2.64 1.34 0.29
CA ARG A 47 -1.54 2.17 0.82
C ARG A 47 -0.72 2.83 -0.30
N ASP A 48 -0.35 2.07 -1.32
CA ASP A 48 0.53 2.58 -2.37
C ASP A 48 -0.21 3.52 -3.33
N ALA A 49 -1.54 3.39 -3.44
CA ALA A 49 -2.38 4.32 -4.18
C ALA A 49 -2.69 5.60 -3.40
N ASP A 50 -2.84 5.51 -2.07
CA ASP A 50 -3.15 6.62 -1.17
C ASP A 50 -4.31 7.47 -1.70
N HIS A 51 -4.17 8.79 -1.79
CA HIS A 51 -5.17 9.73 -2.30
C HIS A 51 -5.52 9.51 -3.79
N LEU A 52 -4.75 8.72 -4.52
CA LEU A 52 -4.96 8.40 -5.93
C LEU A 52 -5.82 7.16 -6.16
N LEU A 53 -6.34 6.50 -5.12
CA LEU A 53 -7.02 5.22 -5.23
C LEU A 53 -8.18 5.24 -6.22
N GLU A 54 -9.05 6.25 -6.14
CA GLU A 54 -10.18 6.40 -7.07
C GLU A 54 -9.73 6.63 -8.51
N HIS A 55 -8.72 7.48 -8.71
CA HIS A 55 -8.15 7.74 -10.02
C HIS A 55 -7.49 6.48 -10.61
N LEU A 56 -6.85 5.68 -9.75
CA LEU A 56 -6.24 4.42 -10.14
C LEU A 56 -7.30 3.41 -10.62
N HIS A 57 -8.44 3.31 -9.93
CA HIS A 57 -9.55 2.46 -10.34
C HIS A 57 -10.09 2.88 -11.72
N VAL A 58 -10.33 4.19 -11.92
CA VAL A 58 -10.79 4.72 -13.21
C VAL A 58 -9.77 4.41 -14.32
N LEU A 59 -8.49 4.68 -14.09
CA LEU A 59 -7.43 4.44 -15.06
C LEU A 59 -7.32 2.95 -15.42
N THR A 60 -7.32 2.08 -14.43
CA THR A 60 -7.18 0.63 -14.63
C THR A 60 -8.37 0.05 -15.41
N ARG A 61 -9.60 0.52 -15.13
CA ARG A 61 -10.81 0.13 -15.88
C ARG A 61 -10.77 0.65 -17.32
N ALA A 62 -10.30 1.88 -17.55
CA ALA A 62 -10.20 2.50 -18.87
C ALA A 62 -9.11 1.84 -19.74
N ASP A 63 -8.06 1.28 -19.15
CA ASP A 63 -6.97 0.60 -19.86
C ASP A 63 -7.36 -0.80 -20.39
N CYS A 64 -8.60 -1.25 -20.12
CA CYS A 64 -9.11 -2.50 -20.67
C CYS A 64 -9.38 -2.36 -22.17
N THR A 65 -8.37 -2.67 -22.99
CA THR A 65 -8.41 -2.50 -24.47
C THR A 65 -8.79 -3.76 -25.23
N THR A 66 -9.22 -4.83 -24.57
CA THR A 66 -9.55 -6.11 -25.21
C THR A 66 -10.85 -6.02 -26.01
N ARG A 67 -10.83 -6.51 -27.27
CA ARG A 67 -12.03 -6.68 -28.10
C ARG A 67 -12.82 -7.95 -27.76
N ASN A 68 -12.25 -8.83 -26.95
CA ASN A 68 -12.90 -10.07 -26.54
C ASN A 68 -13.87 -9.78 -25.38
N GLN A 69 -15.16 -9.82 -25.63
CA GLN A 69 -16.21 -9.53 -24.66
C GLN A 69 -16.14 -10.41 -23.41
N ARG A 70 -15.78 -11.71 -23.55
CA ARG A 70 -15.64 -12.60 -22.38
C ARG A 70 -14.47 -12.19 -21.49
N LYS A 71 -13.34 -11.81 -22.09
CA LYS A 71 -12.19 -11.27 -21.32
C LYS A 71 -12.51 -9.93 -20.68
N ALA A 72 -13.20 -9.04 -21.40
CA ALA A 72 -13.63 -7.76 -20.85
C ALA A 72 -14.57 -7.94 -19.63
N ALA A 73 -15.56 -8.83 -19.74
CA ALA A 73 -16.46 -9.14 -18.64
C ALA A 73 -15.75 -9.77 -17.44
N ALA A 74 -14.81 -10.67 -17.67
CA ALA A 74 -14.01 -11.27 -16.60
C ALA A 74 -13.13 -10.24 -15.88
N LEU A 75 -12.51 -9.33 -16.62
CA LEU A 75 -11.74 -8.23 -16.03
C LEU A 75 -12.65 -7.29 -15.23
N ALA A 76 -13.80 -6.88 -15.76
CA ALA A 76 -14.77 -6.06 -15.03
C ALA A 76 -15.18 -6.71 -13.71
N ALA A 77 -15.52 -8.00 -13.71
CA ALA A 77 -15.85 -8.75 -12.50
C ALA A 77 -14.69 -8.79 -11.48
N SER A 78 -13.44 -8.88 -11.96
CA SER A 78 -12.26 -8.84 -11.10
C SER A 78 -12.06 -7.48 -10.46
N TYR A 79 -12.32 -6.38 -11.18
CA TYR A 79 -12.30 -5.03 -10.61
C TYR A 79 -13.39 -4.84 -9.56
N ASP A 80 -14.61 -5.29 -9.85
CA ASP A 80 -15.74 -5.21 -8.89
C ASP A 80 -15.43 -6.00 -7.61
N SER A 81 -14.82 -7.18 -7.75
CA SER A 81 -14.38 -8.00 -6.62
C SER A 81 -13.32 -7.30 -5.78
N LEU A 82 -12.32 -6.65 -6.43
CA LEU A 82 -11.29 -5.89 -5.73
C LEU A 82 -11.88 -4.70 -4.98
N GLU A 83 -12.72 -3.89 -5.64
CA GLU A 83 -13.33 -2.71 -5.00
C GLU A 83 -14.21 -3.11 -3.81
N LYS A 84 -14.99 -4.21 -3.95
CA LYS A 84 -15.75 -4.77 -2.84
C LYS A 84 -14.85 -5.19 -1.68
N ARG A 85 -13.76 -5.89 -1.97
CA ARG A 85 -12.79 -6.34 -0.96
C ARG A 85 -12.12 -5.17 -0.25
N ILE A 86 -11.77 -4.12 -1.01
CA ILE A 86 -11.25 -2.87 -0.44
C ILE A 86 -12.28 -2.26 0.53
N ALA A 87 -13.53 -2.13 0.11
CA ALA A 87 -14.59 -1.55 0.95
C ALA A 87 -14.81 -2.35 2.25
N GLU A 88 -14.81 -3.67 2.18
CA GLU A 88 -14.92 -4.55 3.34
C GLU A 88 -13.75 -4.35 4.33
N LEU A 89 -12.51 -4.33 3.82
CA LEU A 89 -11.33 -4.12 4.66
C LEU A 89 -11.25 -2.69 5.20
N MET A 90 -11.64 -1.68 4.43
CA MET A 90 -11.73 -0.29 4.90
C MET A 90 -12.71 -0.15 6.06
N ALA A 91 -13.85 -0.84 6.00
CA ALA A 91 -14.83 -0.85 7.09
C ALA A 91 -14.31 -1.55 8.36
N GLN A 92 -13.46 -2.58 8.20
CA GLN A 92 -12.93 -3.36 9.32
C GLN A 92 -11.67 -2.75 9.96
N GLU A 93 -10.81 -2.12 9.17
CA GLU A 93 -9.43 -1.81 9.58
C GLU A 93 -9.02 -0.33 9.42
N GLU A 94 -9.93 0.56 9.06
CA GLU A 94 -9.61 1.96 8.75
C GLU A 94 -8.40 2.10 7.79
N LEU A 95 -8.40 1.40 6.66
CA LEU A 95 -7.27 1.31 5.72
C LEU A 95 -6.72 2.67 5.25
N ASN A 96 -7.54 3.73 5.29
CA ASN A 96 -7.11 5.09 4.95
C ASN A 96 -6.01 5.65 5.87
N LYS A 97 -5.75 4.99 6.98
CA LYS A 97 -4.78 5.39 7.99
C LYS A 97 -3.82 4.25 8.34
N ILE A 98 -3.44 3.43 7.34
CA ILE A 98 -2.52 2.32 7.61
C ILE A 98 -1.20 2.85 8.15
N ARG A 99 -0.98 2.59 9.43
CA ARG A 99 0.26 2.86 10.16
C ARG A 99 0.51 1.70 11.12
N PRO A 100 1.73 1.50 11.59
CA PRO A 100 2.00 0.52 12.64
C PRO A 100 1.19 0.82 13.89
N ASP A 101 0.89 -0.20 14.68
CA ASP A 101 0.21 -0.06 15.97
C ASP A 101 1.05 0.75 16.98
N LEU A 102 2.38 0.75 16.82
CA LEU A 102 3.31 1.58 17.58
C LEU A 102 3.90 2.69 16.71
N ASP A 103 3.80 3.92 17.17
CA ASP A 103 4.46 5.07 16.54
C ASP A 103 5.95 5.17 16.89
N GLY A 104 6.66 6.12 16.25
CA GLY A 104 8.08 6.32 16.50
C GLY A 104 8.41 6.68 17.96
N GLY A 105 7.51 7.40 18.64
CA GLY A 105 7.65 7.76 20.06
C GLY A 105 7.54 6.53 20.96
N ALA A 106 6.55 5.67 20.73
CA ALA A 106 6.37 4.41 21.44
C ALA A 106 7.57 3.47 21.21
N ILE A 107 8.05 3.36 19.97
CA ILE A 107 9.22 2.55 19.63
C ILE A 107 10.45 3.01 20.43
N MET A 108 10.75 4.32 20.43
CA MET A 108 11.88 4.89 21.18
C MET A 108 11.75 4.60 22.67
N LYS A 109 10.55 4.76 23.23
CA LYS A 109 10.28 4.52 24.65
C LYS A 109 10.47 3.06 25.03
N ILE A 110 9.96 2.12 24.22
CA ILE A 110 10.06 0.68 24.49
C ILE A 110 11.52 0.20 24.38
N LEU A 111 12.25 0.68 23.37
CA LEU A 111 13.64 0.27 23.13
C LEU A 111 14.66 1.05 23.96
N GLY A 112 14.27 2.13 24.62
CA GLY A 112 15.17 3.00 25.39
C GLY A 112 16.22 3.71 24.54
N ILE A 113 15.88 4.10 23.29
CA ILE A 113 16.80 4.71 22.34
C ILE A 113 16.38 6.12 21.94
N SER A 114 17.36 6.93 21.56
CA SER A 114 17.14 8.28 20.99
C SER A 114 16.73 8.19 19.50
N PRO A 115 16.19 9.27 18.92
CA PRO A 115 15.90 9.34 17.48
C PRO A 115 17.11 8.92 16.65
N SER A 116 16.92 7.94 15.79
CA SER A 116 17.99 7.36 14.97
C SER A 116 17.42 6.63 13.73
N PRO A 117 18.23 6.30 12.73
CA PRO A 117 17.80 5.48 11.60
C PRO A 117 17.23 4.12 12.02
N LEU A 118 17.64 3.58 13.18
CA LEU A 118 17.10 2.34 13.74
C LEU A 118 15.60 2.43 14.06
N VAL A 119 15.14 3.58 14.56
CA VAL A 119 13.71 3.83 14.81
C VAL A 119 12.92 3.73 13.50
N GLY A 120 13.44 4.31 12.42
CA GLY A 120 12.84 4.23 11.10
C GLY A 120 12.76 2.79 10.55
N ARG A 121 13.83 1.99 10.74
CA ARG A 121 13.85 0.57 10.36
C ARG A 121 12.86 -0.26 11.18
N ALA A 122 12.77 -0.02 12.47
CA ALA A 122 11.81 -0.67 13.35
C ALA A 122 10.36 -0.32 12.98
N TYR A 123 10.10 0.96 12.70
CA TYR A 123 8.80 1.43 12.22
C TYR A 123 8.41 0.75 10.91
N GLN A 124 9.32 0.66 9.95
CA GLN A 124 9.07 -0.01 8.67
C GLN A 124 8.79 -1.50 8.85
N TYR A 125 9.51 -2.18 9.72
CA TYR A 125 9.27 -3.59 10.06
C TYR A 125 7.86 -3.82 10.62
N LEU A 126 7.43 -2.99 11.58
CA LEU A 126 6.08 -3.08 12.15
C LEU A 126 4.99 -2.72 11.12
N LEU A 127 5.28 -1.79 10.21
CA LEU A 127 4.37 -1.45 9.12
C LEU A 127 4.21 -2.63 8.13
N ASP A 128 5.29 -3.33 7.80
CA ASP A 128 5.23 -4.50 6.94
C ASP A 128 4.43 -5.63 7.59
N LEU A 129 4.61 -5.86 8.90
CA LEU A 129 3.78 -6.80 9.66
C LEU A 129 2.30 -6.40 9.65
N ARG A 130 2.00 -5.13 9.85
CA ARG A 130 0.62 -4.59 9.78
C ARG A 130 -0.02 -4.83 8.41
N LEU A 131 0.74 -4.63 7.34
CA LEU A 131 0.27 -4.87 5.97
C LEU A 131 0.02 -6.36 5.70
N ASP A 132 0.86 -7.24 6.24
CA ASP A 132 0.76 -8.69 6.00
C ASP A 132 -0.32 -9.35 6.87
N GLN A 133 -0.42 -8.98 8.13
CA GLN A 133 -1.22 -9.70 9.13
C GLN A 133 -2.46 -8.93 9.62
N GLY A 134 -2.60 -7.64 9.24
CA GLY A 134 -3.64 -6.77 9.77
C GLY A 134 -3.25 -6.16 11.12
N PRO A 135 -4.23 -5.58 11.87
CA PRO A 135 -4.00 -5.02 13.18
C PRO A 135 -3.39 -6.04 14.15
N LEU A 136 -2.28 -5.69 14.77
CA LEU A 136 -1.62 -6.56 15.74
C LEU A 136 -2.08 -6.27 17.19
N GLY A 137 -2.38 -5.00 17.47
CA GLY A 137 -2.55 -4.47 18.81
C GLY A 137 -1.22 -4.23 19.53
N ASP A 138 -1.24 -3.37 20.55
CA ASP A 138 -0.03 -2.86 21.22
C ASP A 138 0.82 -3.97 21.82
N GLU A 139 0.22 -4.96 22.47
CA GLU A 139 0.96 -6.05 23.12
C GLU A 139 1.75 -6.89 22.12
N ARG A 140 1.10 -7.33 21.04
CA ARG A 140 1.73 -8.16 20.02
C ARG A 140 2.76 -7.35 19.22
N ALA A 141 2.44 -6.09 18.87
CA ALA A 141 3.38 -5.21 18.20
C ALA A 141 4.63 -4.96 19.03
N THR A 142 4.49 -4.81 20.36
CA THR A 142 5.61 -4.70 21.30
C THR A 142 6.46 -5.97 21.32
N ALA A 143 5.84 -7.14 21.39
CA ALA A 143 6.56 -8.42 21.37
C ALA A 143 7.37 -8.61 20.07
N GLU A 144 6.78 -8.30 18.91
CA GLU A 144 7.46 -8.36 17.62
C GLU A 144 8.58 -7.32 17.49
N LEU A 145 8.38 -6.10 18.02
CA LEU A 145 9.42 -5.07 18.09
C LEU A 145 10.64 -5.54 18.89
N LEU A 146 10.43 -6.14 20.04
CA LEU A 146 11.53 -6.64 20.90
C LEU A 146 12.29 -7.79 20.22
N LYS A 147 11.60 -8.72 19.55
CA LYS A 147 12.25 -9.77 18.76
C LYS A 147 13.12 -9.19 17.63
N TRP A 148 12.55 -8.24 16.89
CA TRP A 148 13.28 -7.56 15.82
C TRP A 148 14.51 -6.83 16.37
N TRP A 149 14.37 -6.16 17.51
CA TRP A 149 15.45 -5.43 18.16
C TRP A 149 16.62 -6.32 18.52
N GLU A 150 16.37 -7.47 19.15
CA GLU A 150 17.43 -8.43 19.50
C GLU A 150 18.24 -8.90 18.29
N ALA A 151 17.60 -9.02 17.15
CA ALA A 151 18.26 -9.41 15.90
C ALA A 151 19.01 -8.28 15.19
N ASN A 152 18.68 -6.99 15.45
CA ASN A 152 19.16 -5.85 14.65
C ASN A 152 19.92 -4.78 15.45
N LYS A 153 19.98 -4.84 16.78
CA LYS A 153 20.62 -3.80 17.62
C LYS A 153 22.12 -3.62 17.40
N ASN A 154 22.79 -4.61 16.81
CA ASN A 154 24.22 -4.60 16.55
C ASN A 154 24.56 -4.43 15.03
N ALA A 155 23.58 -4.14 14.18
CA ALA A 155 23.73 -4.03 12.73
C ALA A 155 23.94 -2.59 12.27
#